data_f6d03e3f40051f5bd1596c333b9ef03c
#
_entry.id   f6d03e3f40051f5bd1596c333b9ef03c
#
_cell.length_a   1.000
_cell.length_b   1.000
_cell.length_c   1.000
_cell.angle_alpha   90.00
_cell.angle_beta   90.00
_cell.angle_gamma   90.00
#
_symmetry.space_group_name_H-M   'P 1'
#
loop_
_entity.id
_entity.type
_entity.pdbx_description
1 polymer ?
#
loop_
_entity_poly.entity_id
_entity_poly.type
_entity_poly.pdbx_seq_one_letter_code
_entity_poly.pdbx_strand_id
1 'polypeptide(L)' 'MNEQTELLLDYQEMAILALREEVERLTLENQLLTLKLKKNEYV' A
#
# COMPACT_ATOMS: atom_id res chain seq x y z
N MET A 1 5.02 30.37 -3.57
CA MET A 1 5.47 29.49 -2.45
C MET A 1 6.98 29.50 -2.38
N ASN A 2 7.55 29.35 -1.19
CA ASN A 2 8.99 29.30 -1.06
C ASN A 2 9.50 27.87 -1.29
N GLU A 3 10.81 27.72 -1.43
CA GLU A 3 11.43 26.43 -1.72
C GLU A 3 11.16 25.39 -0.65
N GLN A 4 11.11 25.81 0.61
CA GLN A 4 10.86 24.87 1.72
C GLN A 4 9.47 24.26 1.65
N THR A 5 8.47 25.06 1.29
CA THR A 5 7.11 24.57 1.12
C THR A 5 7.02 23.59 -0.03
N GLU A 6 7.70 23.87 -1.14
CA GLU A 6 7.71 22.98 -2.30
C GLU A 6 8.36 21.64 -1.99
N LEU A 7 9.48 21.66 -1.25
CA LEU A 7 10.14 20.42 -0.84
C LEU A 7 9.28 19.60 0.09
N LEU A 8 8.56 20.26 0.99
CA LEU A 8 7.66 19.56 1.89
C LEU A 8 6.51 18.89 1.15
N LEU A 9 5.93 19.58 0.17
CA LEU A 9 4.86 19.01 -0.65
C LEU A 9 5.35 17.81 -1.44
N ASP A 10 6.55 17.90 -2.03
CA ASP A 10 7.14 16.78 -2.75
C ASP A 10 7.33 15.57 -1.84
N TYR A 11 7.84 15.81 -0.64
CA TYR A 11 8.03 14.75 0.34
C TYR A 11 6.69 14.09 0.70
N GLN A 12 5.67 14.88 0.93
CA GLN A 12 4.34 14.36 1.26
C GLN A 12 3.75 13.54 0.11
N GLU A 13 3.93 14.00 -1.12
CA GLU A 13 3.45 13.26 -2.28
C GLU A 13 4.14 11.90 -2.41
N MET A 14 5.46 11.86 -2.19
CA MET A 14 6.21 10.62 -2.22
C MET A 14 5.74 9.66 -1.13
N ALA A 15 5.48 10.19 0.08
CA ALA A 15 4.99 9.37 1.17
C ALA A 15 3.60 8.78 0.86
N ILE A 16 2.73 9.56 0.25
CA ILE A 16 1.40 9.09 -0.13
C ILE A 16 1.50 7.97 -1.16
N LEU A 17 2.36 8.12 -2.15
CA LEU A 17 2.57 7.09 -3.16
C LEU A 17 3.11 5.80 -2.54
N ALA A 18 4.08 5.92 -1.64
CA ALA A 18 4.65 4.75 -0.98
C ALA A 18 3.60 4.02 -0.14
N LEU A 19 2.79 4.77 0.60
CA LEU A 19 1.72 4.18 1.41
C LEU A 19 0.67 3.50 0.53
N ARG A 20 0.34 4.10 -0.60
CA ARG A 20 -0.62 3.53 -1.54
C ARG A 20 -0.13 2.19 -2.08
N GLU A 21 1.15 2.12 -2.43
CA GLU A 21 1.75 0.88 -2.91
C GLU A 21 1.75 -0.20 -1.83
N GLU A 22 2.03 0.17 -0.58
CA GLU A 22 1.98 -0.77 0.52
C GLU A 22 0.57 -1.31 0.76
N VAL A 23 -0.43 -0.45 0.70
CA VAL A 23 -1.82 -0.87 0.87
C VAL A 23 -2.21 -1.84 -0.24
N GLU A 24 -1.84 -1.57 -1.48
CA GLU A 24 -2.14 -2.46 -2.59
C GLU A 24 -1.47 -3.82 -2.41
N ARG A 25 -0.20 -3.83 -2.00
CA ARG A 25 0.52 -5.08 -1.77
C ARG A 25 -0.12 -5.89 -0.65
N LEU A 26 -0.45 -5.25 0.46
CA LEU A 26 -1.08 -5.93 1.59
C LEU A 26 -2.46 -6.46 1.23
N THR A 27 -3.21 -5.71 0.43
CA THR A 27 -4.52 -6.16 -0.04
C THR A 27 -4.39 -7.43 -0.86
N LEU A 28 -3.43 -7.48 -1.77
CA LEU A 28 -3.18 -8.67 -2.58
C LEU A 28 -2.74 -9.85 -1.73
N GLU A 29 -1.84 -9.62 -0.77
CA GLU A 29 -1.41 -10.67 0.13
C GLU A 29 -2.56 -11.24 0.94
N ASN A 30 -3.45 -10.37 1.43
CA ASN A 30 -4.62 -10.81 2.18
C ASN A 30 -5.58 -11.62 1.32
N GLN A 31 -5.78 -11.23 0.07
CA GLN A 31 -6.62 -11.98 -0.85
C GLN A 31 -6.06 -13.37 -1.12
N LEU A 32 -4.75 -13.45 -1.33
CA LEU A 32 -4.09 -14.73 -1.54
C LEU A 32 -4.20 -15.63 -0.33
N LEU A 33 -3.99 -15.07 0.86
CA LEU A 33 -4.12 -15.83 2.11
C LEU A 33 -5.54 -16.33 2.30
N THR A 34 -6.53 -15.51 1.99
CA THR A 34 -7.93 -15.90 2.09
C THR A 34 -8.24 -17.07 1.16
N LEU A 35 -7.73 -17.02 -0.07
CA LEU A 35 -7.91 -18.11 -1.01
C LEU A 35 -7.24 -19.40 -0.54
N LYS A 36 -6.05 -19.29 0.01
CA LYS A 36 -5.35 -20.46 0.55
C LYS A 36 -6.09 -21.08 1.72
N LEU A 37 -6.63 -20.27 2.61
CA LEU A 37 -7.40 -20.76 3.74
C LEU A 37 -8.66 -21.47 3.28
N LYS A 38 -9.35 -20.92 2.28
CA LYS A 38 -10.53 -21.56 1.72
C LYS A 38 -10.21 -22.91 1.09
N LYS A 39 -9.09 -23.00 0.40
CA LYS A 39 -8.66 -24.28 -0.17
C LYS A 39 -8.45 -25.33 0.92
N ASN A 40 -7.84 -24.92 2.02
CA ASN A 40 -7.58 -25.85 3.11
C ASN A 40 -8.87 -26.31 3.79
N GLU A 41 -9.88 -25.46 3.83
CA GLU A 41 -11.18 -25.82 4.40
C GLU A 41 -11.92 -26.89 3.60
N TYR A 42 -11.67 -26.96 2.31
CA TYR A 42 -12.34 -27.92 1.43
C TYR A 42 -11.66 -29.28 1.37
N VAL A 43 -10.54 -29.40 2.06
CA VAL A 43 -9.86 -30.68 2.19
C VAL A 43 -10.36 -31.39 3.44
#